data_cecd7d224301d131442066e066e13951
#
_entry.id   cecd7d224301d131442066e066e13951
#
_cell.length_a   1.000
_cell.length_b   1.000
_cell.length_c   1.000
_cell.angle_alpha   90.00
_cell.angle_beta   90.00
_cell.angle_gamma   90.00
#
_symmetry.space_group_name_H-M   'P 1'
#
loop_
_entity.id
_entity.type
_entity.pdbx_description
1 polymer ?
#
loop_
_entity_poly.entity_id
_entity_poly.type
_entity_poly.pdbx_seq_one_letter_code
_entity_poly.pdbx_strand_id
1 'polypeptide(L)'
;MKYSRLYIVIISLFLGVLTSQAQRPKVPVKAAPKVAKPAPVVPTAEDLNFAKLLPSTAKVMFIDSLVTNEDDFLQHIPLSSSCGKISIKKSKKGKGNDYFYTNEFEDKRFSSILQDSVHVLLVEERLGKKWDAAKAIVLEGVEDIICPYMMPDGVTLYFAAKGGEDSMGKYDIYYTIYDSDSHSFYKPQSLGLPFNSFGDETYYIIDDFNDLGYLVSNRRQPEGKTCVYVFQPTETRETYDEDMPEIELDRLARLKDIKDSQKDKEVLASALSRLSAARQNKVAKKEHSFEFVINEKFVYHEISDFRSSVNKSQFPTYLNMKSSLETREKQLEEMRTRYHNGSKNLASAIADMEIEVFNERQKLILTEKQIRNTEIEALSK
;
A
#
# COMPACT_ATOMS: atom_id res chain seq x y z
N MET A 1 15.94 70.57 -45.00
CA MET A 1 15.58 71.93 -44.47
C MET A 1 15.92 71.88 -42.97
N LYS A 2 17.07 72.49 -42.65
CA LYS A 2 17.20 73.78 -41.94
C LYS A 2 16.65 73.66 -40.49
N TYR A 3 17.43 73.79 -39.55
CA TYR A 3 18.18 74.72 -38.67
C TYR A 3 17.82 74.29 -37.23
N SER A 4 18.51 74.53 -36.10
CA SER A 4 19.59 75.45 -35.81
C SER A 4 20.15 75.08 -34.39
N ARG A 5 21.42 75.36 -34.22
CA ARG A 5 22.20 75.31 -32.97
C ARG A 5 21.76 76.45 -32.01
N LEU A 6 21.85 76.18 -30.68
CA LEU A 6 22.04 77.31 -29.75
C LEU A 6 23.06 76.88 -28.69
N TYR A 7 24.20 77.57 -28.69
CA TYR A 7 25.24 77.58 -27.64
C TYR A 7 24.83 78.60 -26.57
N ILE A 8 24.98 78.25 -25.29
CA ILE A 8 25.04 79.24 -24.21
C ILE A 8 26.31 78.92 -23.42
N VAL A 9 27.24 79.89 -23.49
CA VAL A 9 28.42 80.04 -22.66
C VAL A 9 27.99 80.80 -21.44
N ILE A 10 28.28 80.33 -20.24
CA ILE A 10 28.25 81.21 -18.99
C ILE A 10 29.56 80.98 -18.27
N ILE A 11 30.13 82.13 -18.04
CA ILE A 11 31.42 82.51 -17.50
C ILE A 11 31.52 82.20 -16.00
N SER A 12 32.71 81.78 -15.60
CA SER A 12 33.21 81.56 -14.24
C SER A 12 33.19 82.76 -13.35
N LEU A 13 32.84 82.58 -12.09
CA LEU A 13 33.27 83.41 -11.00
C LEU A 13 33.90 82.55 -9.89
N PHE A 14 35.23 82.79 -9.70
CA PHE A 14 36.00 82.25 -8.58
C PHE A 14 35.61 82.99 -7.32
N LEU A 15 35.20 82.24 -6.30
CA LEU A 15 35.25 82.70 -4.88
C LEU A 15 35.93 81.62 -4.08
N GLY A 16 37.11 81.85 -3.66
CA GLY A 16 37.88 81.00 -2.79
C GLY A 16 37.31 80.98 -1.38
N VAL A 17 37.02 79.80 -0.89
CA VAL A 17 36.77 79.60 0.56
C VAL A 17 37.77 78.56 1.02
N LEU A 18 38.71 78.99 1.83
CA LEU A 18 39.60 78.11 2.60
C LEU A 18 38.78 77.37 3.64
N THR A 19 38.65 76.06 3.40
CA THR A 19 38.15 75.11 4.41
C THR A 19 39.27 74.20 4.85
N SER A 20 39.56 74.24 6.12
CA SER A 20 40.51 73.38 6.82
C SER A 20 40.07 71.86 6.64
N GLN A 21 41.00 71.06 6.12
CA GLN A 21 40.81 69.61 6.11
C GLN A 21 40.96 69.06 7.52
N ALA A 22 39.83 68.75 8.16
CA ALA A 22 39.83 67.85 9.30
C ALA A 22 39.99 66.42 8.80
N GLN A 23 41.15 65.78 9.08
CA GLN A 23 41.37 64.38 8.83
C GLN A 23 40.39 63.54 9.64
N ARG A 24 39.45 62.86 8.94
CA ARG A 24 38.61 61.84 9.57
C ARG A 24 39.52 60.63 9.86
N PRO A 25 39.41 60.02 11.06
CA PRO A 25 40.15 58.81 11.39
C PRO A 25 39.66 57.68 10.46
N LYS A 26 40.59 56.96 9.82
CA LYS A 26 40.30 55.74 9.04
C LYS A 26 39.78 54.67 10.00
N VAL A 27 38.50 54.39 9.91
CA VAL A 27 37.88 53.21 10.56
C VAL A 27 38.48 51.97 9.86
N PRO A 28 39.06 51.01 10.58
CA PRO A 28 39.58 49.78 9.94
C PRO A 28 38.38 49.01 9.36
N VAL A 29 38.35 48.80 8.06
CA VAL A 29 37.40 47.94 7.40
C VAL A 29 37.71 46.52 7.89
N LYS A 30 36.84 45.99 8.75
CA LYS A 30 36.87 44.59 9.11
C LYS A 30 36.76 43.77 7.82
N ALA A 31 37.81 43.02 7.50
CA ALA A 31 37.78 42.08 6.39
C ALA A 31 36.53 41.16 6.52
N ALA A 32 35.73 41.06 5.44
CA ALA A 32 34.60 40.17 5.40
C ALA A 32 35.06 38.76 5.80
N PRO A 33 34.32 38.00 6.59
CA PRO A 33 34.70 36.67 6.96
C PRO A 33 34.85 35.85 5.66
N LYS A 34 36.01 35.25 5.43
CA LYS A 34 36.19 34.27 4.37
C LYS A 34 35.14 33.19 4.55
N VAL A 35 34.19 33.07 3.62
CA VAL A 35 33.25 31.95 3.57
C VAL A 35 34.14 30.70 3.44
N ALA A 36 34.17 29.93 4.52
CA ALA A 36 34.88 28.64 4.51
C ALA A 36 34.27 27.79 3.39
N LYS A 37 35.10 27.22 2.53
CA LYS A 37 34.64 26.20 1.57
C LYS A 37 33.94 25.12 2.40
N PRO A 38 32.71 24.67 2.01
CA PRO A 38 32.07 23.57 2.69
C PRO A 38 33.02 22.36 2.71
N ALA A 39 33.12 21.72 3.85
CA ALA A 39 33.90 20.50 3.99
C ALA A 39 33.40 19.47 2.96
N PRO A 40 34.26 18.62 2.40
CA PRO A 40 33.82 17.56 1.50
C PRO A 40 32.78 16.70 2.23
N VAL A 41 31.59 16.55 1.64
CA VAL A 41 30.53 15.68 2.17
C VAL A 41 31.02 14.26 1.99
N VAL A 42 31.21 13.53 3.08
CA VAL A 42 31.52 12.09 3.03
C VAL A 42 30.23 11.37 2.66
N PRO A 43 30.20 10.52 1.61
CA PRO A 43 29.01 9.75 1.27
C PRO A 43 28.55 8.87 2.41
N THR A 44 27.24 8.77 2.62
CA THR A 44 26.65 7.83 3.57
C THR A 44 26.66 6.40 3.03
N ALA A 45 26.34 5.40 3.85
CA ALA A 45 26.21 4.03 3.37
C ALA A 45 25.09 3.90 2.32
N GLU A 46 23.99 4.63 2.53
CA GLU A 46 22.85 4.70 1.61
C GLU A 46 23.25 5.31 0.26
N ASP A 47 24.08 6.37 0.26
CA ASP A 47 24.60 6.97 -0.97
C ASP A 47 25.49 5.97 -1.76
N LEU A 48 26.29 5.18 -1.05
CA LEU A 48 27.13 4.15 -1.67
C LEU A 48 26.28 3.01 -2.24
N ASN A 49 25.24 2.57 -1.52
CA ASN A 49 24.30 1.57 -2.00
C ASN A 49 23.51 2.07 -3.21
N PHE A 50 23.05 3.32 -3.20
CA PHE A 50 22.42 3.94 -4.37
C PHE A 50 23.33 3.91 -5.59
N ALA A 51 24.58 4.35 -5.45
CA ALA A 51 25.56 4.37 -6.55
C ALA A 51 25.85 2.95 -7.07
N LYS A 52 25.94 1.95 -6.19
CA LYS A 52 26.12 0.53 -6.55
C LYS A 52 24.93 0.00 -7.35
N LEU A 53 23.69 0.35 -6.94
CA LEU A 53 22.46 -0.15 -7.55
C LEU A 53 22.05 0.62 -8.82
N LEU A 54 22.58 1.82 -9.05
CA LEU A 54 22.19 2.68 -10.15
C LEU A 54 22.25 2.00 -11.53
N PRO A 55 23.32 1.26 -11.90
CA PRO A 55 23.39 0.58 -13.21
C PRO A 55 22.33 -0.53 -13.36
N SER A 56 21.84 -1.09 -12.25
CA SER A 56 20.83 -2.17 -12.25
C SER A 56 19.40 -1.65 -12.04
N THR A 57 19.16 -0.36 -12.27
CA THR A 57 17.84 0.26 -12.19
C THR A 57 16.84 -0.47 -13.09
N ALA A 58 15.74 -0.96 -12.51
CA ALA A 58 14.71 -1.66 -13.28
C ALA A 58 13.98 -0.69 -14.23
N LYS A 59 13.79 -1.15 -15.47
CA LYS A 59 13.02 -0.45 -16.50
C LYS A 59 11.54 -0.71 -16.28
N VAL A 60 10.86 0.23 -15.63
CA VAL A 60 9.44 0.13 -15.25
C VAL A 60 8.71 1.39 -15.66
N MET A 61 7.52 1.22 -16.22
CA MET A 61 6.63 2.33 -16.54
C MET A 61 5.68 2.61 -15.36
N PHE A 62 5.84 3.76 -14.71
CA PHE A 62 4.88 4.27 -13.74
C PHE A 62 3.77 5.03 -14.47
N ILE A 63 2.51 4.60 -14.28
CA ILE A 63 1.36 5.08 -15.05
C ILE A 63 0.58 6.17 -14.31
N ASP A 64 0.55 6.13 -12.98
CA ASP A 64 -0.18 7.09 -12.14
C ASP A 64 0.49 7.22 -10.75
N SER A 65 0.16 8.29 -10.04
CA SER A 65 0.58 8.46 -8.66
C SER A 65 -0.43 9.31 -7.88
N LEU A 66 -0.67 8.95 -6.61
CA LEU A 66 -1.59 9.64 -5.73
C LEU A 66 -0.98 9.83 -4.35
N VAL A 67 -0.89 11.09 -3.89
CA VAL A 67 -0.49 11.42 -2.53
C VAL A 67 -1.70 11.37 -1.61
N THR A 68 -1.58 10.65 -0.50
CA THR A 68 -2.65 10.46 0.48
C THR A 68 -2.10 10.46 1.91
N ASN A 69 -2.96 10.31 2.91
CA ASN A 69 -2.51 10.08 4.28
C ASN A 69 -1.99 8.64 4.45
N GLU A 70 -1.05 8.44 5.35
CA GLU A 70 -0.49 7.10 5.66
C GLU A 70 -1.54 6.10 6.18
N ASP A 71 -2.61 6.57 6.81
CA ASP A 71 -3.71 5.70 7.28
C ASP A 71 -4.74 5.37 6.18
N ASP A 72 -4.75 6.09 5.04
CA ASP A 72 -5.82 6.03 4.03
C ASP A 72 -5.42 5.33 2.72
N PHE A 73 -4.14 5.07 2.48
CA PHE A 73 -3.63 4.66 1.17
C PHE A 73 -4.28 3.37 0.63
N LEU A 74 -4.64 2.40 1.48
CA LEU A 74 -5.29 1.15 1.05
C LEU A 74 -6.64 1.39 0.36
N GLN A 75 -7.31 2.50 0.67
CA GLN A 75 -8.58 2.84 0.02
C GLN A 75 -8.38 3.20 -1.46
N HIS A 76 -7.16 3.58 -1.84
CA HIS A 76 -6.80 4.01 -3.18
C HIS A 76 -6.18 2.89 -4.04
N ILE A 77 -5.95 1.70 -3.47
CA ILE A 77 -5.48 0.51 -4.18
C ILE A 77 -6.68 -0.37 -4.53
N PRO A 78 -7.12 -0.41 -5.80
CA PRO A 78 -8.25 -1.23 -6.25
C PRO A 78 -7.80 -2.68 -6.51
N LEU A 79 -7.25 -3.35 -5.48
CA LEU A 79 -6.77 -4.71 -5.57
C LEU A 79 -7.92 -5.69 -5.89
N SER A 80 -7.73 -6.55 -6.87
CA SER A 80 -8.65 -7.64 -7.17
C SER A 80 -8.77 -8.61 -6.00
N SER A 81 -9.97 -9.12 -5.75
CA SER A 81 -10.18 -10.17 -4.73
C SER A 81 -9.46 -11.48 -5.08
N SER A 82 -9.14 -11.70 -6.35
CA SER A 82 -8.34 -12.84 -6.81
C SER A 82 -6.87 -12.76 -6.35
N CYS A 83 -6.41 -11.57 -5.94
CA CYS A 83 -5.07 -11.35 -5.40
C CYS A 83 -5.07 -11.30 -3.85
N GLY A 84 -6.14 -11.78 -3.20
CA GLY A 84 -6.27 -11.79 -1.76
C GLY A 84 -6.70 -10.45 -1.16
N LYS A 85 -6.47 -10.30 0.14
CA LYS A 85 -6.94 -9.16 0.92
C LYS A 85 -5.87 -8.64 1.86
N ILE A 86 -5.65 -7.33 1.83
CA ILE A 86 -4.75 -6.62 2.74
C ILE A 86 -5.56 -5.88 3.79
N SER A 87 -5.11 -5.91 5.04
CA SER A 87 -5.68 -5.09 6.11
C SER A 87 -4.62 -4.65 7.11
N ILE A 88 -4.83 -3.47 7.69
CA ILE A 88 -3.97 -2.88 8.72
C ILE A 88 -4.84 -2.62 9.95
N LYS A 89 -4.32 -2.95 11.13
CA LYS A 89 -5.00 -2.73 12.41
C LYS A 89 -4.04 -2.07 13.39
N LYS A 90 -4.55 -1.21 14.26
CA LYS A 90 -3.73 -0.68 15.37
C LYS A 90 -3.29 -1.82 16.26
N SER A 91 -1.99 -1.88 16.57
CA SER A 91 -1.45 -2.94 17.41
C SER A 91 -1.96 -2.84 18.84
N LYS A 92 -2.21 -3.99 19.46
CA LYS A 92 -2.55 -4.09 20.88
C LYS A 92 -1.31 -4.12 21.79
N LYS A 93 -0.14 -4.35 21.21
CA LYS A 93 1.12 -4.56 21.96
C LYS A 93 2.06 -3.36 21.93
N GLY A 94 1.67 -2.23 21.31
CA GLY A 94 2.52 -1.04 21.25
C GLY A 94 1.92 0.09 20.44
N LYS A 95 2.69 1.17 20.27
CA LYS A 95 2.34 2.26 19.37
C LYS A 95 2.77 1.89 17.95
N GLY A 96 1.83 1.47 17.13
CA GLY A 96 2.08 1.07 15.74
C GLY A 96 0.90 0.32 15.15
N ASN A 97 1.13 -0.32 14.03
CA ASN A 97 0.13 -1.09 13.30
C ASN A 97 0.56 -2.56 13.23
N ASP A 98 -0.40 -3.45 13.17
CA ASP A 98 -0.23 -4.84 12.75
C ASP A 98 -0.73 -4.96 11.31
N TYR A 99 -0.03 -5.71 10.46
CA TYR A 99 -0.28 -5.83 9.03
C TYR A 99 -0.69 -7.24 8.69
N PHE A 100 -1.69 -7.39 7.83
CA PHE A 100 -2.24 -8.69 7.46
C PHE A 100 -2.44 -8.78 5.95
N TYR A 101 -2.05 -9.92 5.41
CA TYR A 101 -2.45 -10.39 4.09
C TYR A 101 -3.16 -11.74 4.23
N THR A 102 -4.28 -11.91 3.55
CA THR A 102 -5.01 -13.18 3.48
C THR A 102 -5.21 -13.51 2.02
N ASN A 103 -4.91 -14.73 1.61
CA ASN A 103 -5.07 -15.16 0.22
C ASN A 103 -6.55 -15.19 -0.22
N GLU A 104 -6.79 -15.38 -1.51
CA GLU A 104 -8.11 -15.36 -2.13
C GLU A 104 -9.06 -16.44 -1.60
N PHE A 105 -8.53 -17.61 -1.18
CA PHE A 105 -9.30 -18.70 -0.59
C PHE A 105 -9.59 -18.51 0.90
N GLU A 106 -9.04 -17.45 1.51
CA GLU A 106 -9.11 -17.16 2.93
C GLU A 106 -8.66 -18.31 3.84
N ASP A 107 -7.76 -19.18 3.36
CA ASP A 107 -7.22 -20.32 4.09
C ASP A 107 -5.75 -20.16 4.51
N LYS A 108 -5.05 -19.16 4.00
CA LYS A 108 -3.68 -18.83 4.39
C LYS A 108 -3.55 -17.33 4.69
N ARG A 109 -2.93 -17.01 5.82
CA ARG A 109 -2.72 -15.64 6.25
C ARG A 109 -1.28 -15.39 6.66
N PHE A 110 -0.70 -14.33 6.15
CA PHE A 110 0.54 -13.76 6.63
C PHE A 110 0.22 -12.55 7.48
N SER A 111 0.85 -12.45 8.64
CA SER A 111 0.67 -11.31 9.54
C SER A 111 2.01 -10.82 10.06
N SER A 112 2.13 -9.51 10.15
CA SER A 112 3.28 -8.85 10.75
C SER A 112 2.78 -8.18 12.02
N ILE A 113 3.17 -8.73 13.15
CA ILE A 113 2.65 -8.36 14.47
C ILE A 113 3.73 -7.65 15.27
N LEU A 114 3.41 -6.47 15.78
CA LEU A 114 4.32 -5.70 16.62
C LEU A 114 4.55 -6.41 17.96
N GLN A 115 5.82 -6.70 18.28
CA GLN A 115 6.27 -7.30 19.55
C GLN A 115 7.52 -6.58 20.02
N ASP A 116 7.48 -6.00 21.22
CA ASP A 116 8.63 -5.31 21.83
C ASP A 116 9.32 -4.28 20.90
N SER A 117 8.50 -3.51 20.14
CA SER A 117 8.92 -2.48 19.17
C SER A 117 9.50 -3.00 17.85
N VAL A 118 9.44 -4.29 17.58
CA VAL A 118 9.85 -4.94 16.32
C VAL A 118 8.69 -5.78 15.79
N HIS A 119 8.51 -5.82 14.50
CA HIS A 119 7.49 -6.66 13.89
C HIS A 119 8.04 -8.05 13.59
N VAL A 120 7.24 -9.05 13.96
CA VAL A 120 7.51 -10.47 13.67
C VAL A 120 6.56 -10.93 12.58
N LEU A 121 7.11 -11.51 11.52
CA LEU A 121 6.33 -12.11 10.44
C LEU A 121 5.85 -13.49 10.86
N LEU A 122 4.55 -13.71 10.72
CA LEU A 122 3.86 -14.95 11.08
C LEU A 122 3.08 -15.49 9.90
N VAL A 123 2.92 -16.80 9.83
CA VAL A 123 2.00 -17.48 8.91
C VAL A 123 1.01 -18.34 9.70
N GLU A 124 -0.23 -18.33 9.27
CA GLU A 124 -1.32 -19.15 9.79
C GLU A 124 -2.03 -19.80 8.62
N GLU A 125 -2.42 -21.05 8.78
CA GLU A 125 -3.24 -21.79 7.82
C GLU A 125 -4.59 -22.12 8.46
N ARG A 126 -5.62 -22.17 7.65
CA ARG A 126 -6.98 -22.49 8.11
C ARG A 126 -7.44 -23.83 7.57
N LEU A 127 -7.70 -24.75 8.46
CA LEU A 127 -8.34 -26.01 8.12
C LEU A 127 -9.82 -25.97 8.56
N GLY A 128 -10.73 -25.88 7.59
CA GLY A 128 -12.15 -25.69 7.85
C GLY A 128 -12.47 -24.31 8.44
N LYS A 129 -12.99 -24.25 9.68
CA LYS A 129 -13.37 -22.98 10.33
C LYS A 129 -12.35 -22.41 11.31
N LYS A 130 -11.26 -23.12 11.59
CA LYS A 130 -10.25 -22.73 12.58
C LYS A 130 -8.93 -22.41 11.93
N TRP A 131 -8.32 -21.34 12.37
CA TRP A 131 -6.94 -21.01 12.08
C TRP A 131 -6.01 -21.83 12.98
N ASP A 132 -4.95 -22.38 12.43
CA ASP A 132 -3.90 -23.02 13.19
C ASP A 132 -3.14 -22.01 14.06
N ALA A 133 -2.29 -22.50 14.94
CA ALA A 133 -1.39 -21.63 15.70
C ALA A 133 -0.42 -20.92 14.76
N ALA A 134 -0.27 -19.61 14.96
CA ALA A 134 0.65 -18.80 14.18
C ALA A 134 2.10 -19.31 14.32
N LYS A 135 2.77 -19.50 13.18
CA LYS A 135 4.18 -19.91 13.08
C LYS A 135 5.03 -18.72 12.66
N ALA A 136 6.13 -18.47 13.35
CA ALA A 136 7.04 -17.40 12.98
C ALA A 136 7.83 -17.79 11.72
N ILE A 137 7.98 -16.83 10.82
CA ILE A 137 8.85 -16.90 9.64
C ILE A 137 10.09 -16.06 9.97
N VAL A 138 11.24 -16.69 9.96
CA VAL A 138 12.53 -16.02 10.15
C VAL A 138 13.21 -15.91 8.79
N LEU A 139 13.54 -14.68 8.41
CA LEU A 139 14.21 -14.38 7.15
C LEU A 139 15.61 -13.82 7.46
N GLU A 140 16.64 -14.43 6.85
CA GLU A 140 18.03 -14.06 7.12
C GLU A 140 18.39 -12.70 6.52
N GLY A 141 19.08 -11.86 7.27
CA GLY A 141 19.66 -10.62 6.82
C GLY A 141 18.72 -9.41 6.83
N VAL A 142 17.47 -9.58 7.26
CA VAL A 142 16.48 -8.50 7.41
C VAL A 142 15.80 -8.57 8.76
N GLU A 143 15.32 -7.45 9.26
CA GLU A 143 14.60 -7.33 10.53
C GLU A 143 13.41 -6.38 10.43
N ASP A 144 12.55 -6.39 11.46
CA ASP A 144 11.38 -5.50 11.55
C ASP A 144 10.53 -5.57 10.27
N ILE A 145 10.04 -6.78 9.95
CA ILE A 145 9.34 -7.08 8.70
C ILE A 145 7.89 -6.61 8.79
N ILE A 146 7.46 -5.76 7.86
CA ILE A 146 6.10 -5.23 7.79
C ILE A 146 5.47 -5.46 6.40
N CYS A 147 4.15 -5.27 6.31
CA CYS A 147 3.42 -5.19 5.05
C CYS A 147 3.60 -6.41 4.12
N PRO A 148 3.41 -7.64 4.61
CA PRO A 148 3.54 -8.83 3.79
C PRO A 148 2.48 -8.86 2.69
N TYR A 149 2.89 -9.26 1.50
CA TYR A 149 2.02 -9.53 0.36
C TYR A 149 2.51 -10.79 -0.37
N MET A 150 1.72 -11.85 -0.34
CA MET A 150 1.99 -13.08 -1.10
C MET A 150 1.32 -12.99 -2.46
N MET A 151 2.08 -13.28 -3.51
CA MET A 151 1.54 -13.39 -4.86
C MET A 151 0.50 -14.53 -4.94
N PRO A 152 -0.46 -14.46 -5.89
CA PRO A 152 -1.40 -15.56 -6.16
C PRO A 152 -0.71 -16.88 -6.57
N ASP A 153 0.56 -16.83 -6.99
CA ASP A 153 1.39 -18.00 -7.26
C ASP A 153 1.63 -18.88 -6.01
N GLY A 154 1.39 -18.31 -4.82
CA GLY A 154 1.60 -18.98 -3.53
C GLY A 154 3.07 -19.18 -3.14
N VAL A 155 4.00 -18.63 -3.93
CA VAL A 155 5.45 -18.86 -3.83
C VAL A 155 6.22 -17.58 -3.54
N THR A 156 5.87 -16.48 -4.20
CA THR A 156 6.58 -15.19 -4.09
C THR A 156 5.98 -14.30 -3.01
N LEU A 157 6.74 -14.03 -1.95
CA LEU A 157 6.35 -13.15 -0.84
C LEU A 157 7.11 -11.83 -0.93
N TYR A 158 6.38 -10.72 -1.10
CA TYR A 158 6.89 -9.35 -0.97
C TYR A 158 6.63 -8.82 0.43
N PHE A 159 7.53 -7.98 0.93
CA PHE A 159 7.40 -7.33 2.24
C PHE A 159 8.34 -6.13 2.33
N ALA A 160 8.10 -5.26 3.29
CA ALA A 160 9.03 -4.22 3.65
C ALA A 160 9.80 -4.62 4.92
N ALA A 161 11.09 -4.30 4.97
CA ALA A 161 11.93 -4.64 6.12
C ALA A 161 13.07 -3.63 6.31
N LYS A 162 13.64 -3.64 7.50
CA LYS A 162 14.89 -2.93 7.82
C LYS A 162 16.09 -3.83 7.62
N GLY A 163 17.25 -3.21 7.38
CA GLY A 163 18.50 -3.94 7.19
C GLY A 163 18.66 -4.46 5.76
N GLY A 164 19.59 -5.41 5.60
CA GLY A 164 19.97 -5.94 4.29
C GLY A 164 21.15 -5.21 3.66
N GLU A 165 21.89 -5.93 2.80
CA GLU A 165 23.16 -5.43 2.24
C GLU A 165 22.99 -4.20 1.35
N ASP A 166 21.81 -4.06 0.69
CA ASP A 166 21.51 -3.01 -0.29
C ASP A 166 20.42 -2.04 0.22
N SER A 167 20.26 -1.93 1.54
CA SER A 167 19.30 -1.02 2.16
C SER A 167 19.66 0.44 1.88
N MET A 168 18.64 1.25 1.56
CA MET A 168 18.79 2.68 1.27
C MET A 168 17.93 3.55 2.18
N GLY A 169 16.80 3.05 2.66
CA GLY A 169 15.89 3.73 3.57
C GLY A 169 15.84 3.08 4.94
N LYS A 170 14.83 3.42 5.72
CA LYS A 170 14.52 2.70 6.96
C LYS A 170 13.81 1.40 6.64
N TYR A 171 12.80 1.47 5.74
CA TYR A 171 12.12 0.31 5.21
C TYR A 171 12.28 0.27 3.71
N ASP A 172 12.83 -0.83 3.22
CA ASP A 172 12.98 -1.14 1.80
C ASP A 172 12.14 -2.36 1.45
N ILE A 173 11.72 -2.47 0.20
CA ILE A 173 10.99 -3.64 -0.30
C ILE A 173 11.96 -4.76 -0.65
N TYR A 174 11.63 -5.93 -0.11
CA TYR A 174 12.29 -7.20 -0.40
C TYR A 174 11.28 -8.20 -0.92
N TYR A 175 11.77 -9.23 -1.59
CA TYR A 175 11.01 -10.41 -1.90
C TYR A 175 11.79 -11.67 -1.53
N THR A 176 11.06 -12.74 -1.29
CA THR A 176 11.61 -14.07 -1.10
C THR A 176 10.72 -15.10 -1.78
N ILE A 177 11.27 -16.26 -2.03
CA ILE A 177 10.60 -17.38 -2.70
C ILE A 177 10.47 -18.52 -1.70
N TYR A 178 9.27 -19.09 -1.61
CA TYR A 178 9.02 -20.27 -0.80
C TYR A 178 9.50 -21.52 -1.51
N ASP A 179 10.30 -22.31 -0.82
CA ASP A 179 10.75 -23.62 -1.27
C ASP A 179 9.88 -24.70 -0.66
N SER A 180 9.12 -25.40 -1.50
CA SER A 180 8.22 -26.48 -1.08
C SER A 180 8.95 -27.71 -0.55
N ASP A 181 10.19 -27.95 -0.98
CA ASP A 181 10.95 -29.13 -0.60
C ASP A 181 11.54 -28.98 0.82
N SER A 182 12.07 -27.80 1.11
CA SER A 182 12.61 -27.48 2.46
C SER A 182 11.57 -26.90 3.41
N HIS A 183 10.36 -26.59 2.92
CA HIS A 183 9.31 -25.88 3.67
C HIS A 183 9.78 -24.58 4.30
N SER A 184 10.64 -23.83 3.60
CA SER A 184 11.24 -22.61 4.08
C SER A 184 11.31 -21.55 2.97
N PHE A 185 11.60 -20.31 3.36
CA PHE A 185 11.85 -19.23 2.41
C PHE A 185 13.35 -19.07 2.13
N TYR A 186 13.69 -18.77 0.89
CA TYR A 186 15.07 -18.40 0.54
C TYR A 186 15.48 -17.07 1.19
N LYS A 187 16.78 -16.76 1.15
CA LYS A 187 17.31 -15.47 1.59
C LYS A 187 16.63 -14.33 0.81
N PRO A 188 16.09 -13.30 1.49
CA PRO A 188 15.46 -12.16 0.84
C PRO A 188 16.38 -11.42 -0.12
N GLN A 189 15.80 -10.94 -1.20
CA GLN A 189 16.46 -10.09 -2.18
C GLN A 189 15.80 -8.72 -2.24
N SER A 190 16.62 -7.66 -2.27
CA SER A 190 16.15 -6.29 -2.42
C SER A 190 15.56 -6.09 -3.82
N LEU A 191 14.42 -5.38 -3.93
CA LEU A 191 13.91 -4.96 -5.23
C LEU A 191 14.79 -3.89 -5.90
N GLY A 192 15.63 -3.19 -5.14
CA GLY A 192 16.51 -2.15 -5.65
C GLY A 192 15.78 -1.00 -6.33
N LEU A 193 16.51 -0.27 -7.19
CA LEU A 193 15.98 0.90 -7.89
C LEU A 193 15.06 0.52 -9.07
N PRO A 194 14.00 1.28 -9.32
CA PRO A 194 13.54 2.50 -8.65
C PRO A 194 12.58 2.25 -7.48
N PHE A 195 12.34 0.99 -7.10
CA PHE A 195 11.36 0.62 -6.09
C PHE A 195 11.78 1.09 -4.70
N ASN A 196 13.04 0.86 -4.31
CA ASN A 196 13.61 1.32 -3.06
C ASN A 196 14.22 2.72 -3.20
N SER A 197 14.28 3.47 -2.09
CA SER A 197 14.77 4.86 -2.08
C SER A 197 15.31 5.24 -0.69
N PHE A 198 15.70 6.50 -0.51
CA PHE A 198 16.04 7.07 0.81
C PHE A 198 14.81 7.31 1.72
N GLY A 199 13.61 7.05 1.24
CA GLY A 199 12.37 7.07 2.02
C GLY A 199 12.06 5.72 2.62
N ASP A 200 10.85 5.61 3.18
CA ASP A 200 10.27 4.33 3.61
C ASP A 200 9.35 3.81 2.52
N GLU A 201 9.61 2.62 2.02
CA GLU A 201 8.72 1.86 1.17
C GLU A 201 7.97 0.84 2.03
N THR A 202 6.64 0.80 1.91
CA THR A 202 5.83 -0.05 2.79
C THR A 202 5.15 -1.20 2.07
N TYR A 203 4.60 -0.97 0.89
CA TYR A 203 3.96 -2.02 0.10
C TYR A 203 4.47 -2.07 -1.32
N TYR A 204 4.66 -3.29 -1.81
CA TYR A 204 4.78 -3.63 -3.22
C TYR A 204 3.77 -4.72 -3.52
N ILE A 205 2.81 -4.44 -4.39
CA ILE A 205 1.67 -5.29 -4.66
C ILE A 205 1.57 -5.46 -6.17
N ILE A 206 1.41 -6.69 -6.64
CA ILE A 206 1.10 -7.01 -8.03
C ILE A 206 -0.33 -7.56 -8.10
N ASP A 207 -1.16 -6.90 -8.86
CA ASP A 207 -2.51 -7.34 -9.19
C ASP A 207 -2.48 -8.00 -10.58
N ASP A 208 -2.17 -9.29 -10.62
CA ASP A 208 -2.07 -10.07 -11.86
C ASP A 208 -3.37 -10.07 -12.65
N PHE A 209 -4.51 -9.99 -11.96
CA PHE A 209 -5.81 -9.99 -12.62
C PHE A 209 -6.05 -8.72 -13.43
N ASN A 210 -5.66 -7.57 -12.90
CA ASN A 210 -5.80 -6.28 -13.57
C ASN A 210 -4.53 -5.88 -14.33
N ASP A 211 -3.45 -6.66 -14.24
CA ASP A 211 -2.12 -6.36 -14.78
C ASP A 211 -1.64 -4.96 -14.34
N LEU A 212 -1.66 -4.73 -13.03
CA LEU A 212 -1.28 -3.49 -12.37
C LEU A 212 -0.38 -3.75 -11.17
N GLY A 213 0.63 -2.91 -10.99
CA GLY A 213 1.48 -2.91 -9.80
C GLY A 213 1.27 -1.66 -8.96
N TYR A 214 1.44 -1.78 -7.63
CA TYR A 214 1.33 -0.68 -6.68
C TYR A 214 2.55 -0.65 -5.78
N LEU A 215 3.16 0.52 -5.67
CA LEU A 215 4.24 0.82 -4.73
C LEU A 215 3.78 1.93 -3.79
N VAL A 216 3.90 1.71 -2.50
CA VAL A 216 3.59 2.72 -1.48
C VAL A 216 4.87 3.21 -0.83
N SER A 217 5.13 4.50 -0.93
CA SER A 217 6.38 5.12 -0.48
C SER A 217 6.14 6.53 0.06
N ASN A 218 6.83 6.89 1.14
CA ASN A 218 6.82 8.26 1.65
C ASN A 218 7.95 9.13 1.06
N ARG A 219 8.69 8.60 0.05
CA ARG A 219 9.78 9.37 -0.61
C ARG A 219 9.31 10.76 -1.01
N ARG A 220 10.04 11.78 -0.57
CA ARG A 220 9.75 13.20 -0.84
C ARG A 220 8.35 13.67 -0.40
N GLN A 221 7.70 12.96 0.51
CA GLN A 221 6.43 13.38 1.07
C GLN A 221 6.64 14.06 2.43
N PRO A 222 5.79 15.01 2.80
CA PRO A 222 5.78 15.54 4.15
C PRO A 222 5.34 14.47 5.16
N GLU A 223 5.68 14.67 6.43
CA GLU A 223 5.31 13.77 7.53
C GLU A 223 3.80 13.47 7.54
N GLY A 224 3.44 12.21 7.76
CA GLY A 224 2.05 11.73 7.74
C GLY A 224 1.44 11.55 6.35
N LYS A 225 2.24 11.75 5.29
CA LYS A 225 1.81 11.53 3.90
C LYS A 225 2.62 10.42 3.24
N THR A 226 1.93 9.69 2.37
CA THR A 226 2.54 8.70 1.49
C THR A 226 2.04 8.86 0.06
N CYS A 227 2.76 8.30 -0.88
CA CYS A 227 2.37 8.26 -2.29
C CYS A 227 2.14 6.81 -2.72
N VAL A 228 1.00 6.56 -3.34
CA VAL A 228 0.71 5.31 -4.05
C VAL A 228 1.09 5.53 -5.49
N TYR A 229 2.17 4.89 -5.93
CA TYR A 229 2.58 4.83 -7.32
C TYR A 229 1.94 3.60 -7.97
N VAL A 230 1.38 3.78 -9.15
CA VAL A 230 0.84 2.68 -9.96
C VAL A 230 1.77 2.45 -11.13
N PHE A 231 2.12 1.21 -11.41
CA PHE A 231 3.05 0.87 -12.48
C PHE A 231 2.56 -0.33 -13.30
N GLN A 232 3.10 -0.47 -14.51
CA GLN A 232 2.91 -1.64 -15.35
C GLN A 232 3.89 -2.73 -14.89
N PRO A 233 3.41 -3.88 -14.38
CA PRO A 233 4.27 -5.02 -14.07
C PRO A 233 4.93 -5.57 -15.33
N THR A 234 6.10 -6.17 -15.16
CA THR A 234 6.83 -6.90 -16.20
C THR A 234 7.12 -8.32 -15.72
N GLU A 235 6.99 -9.31 -16.59
CA GLU A 235 7.28 -10.72 -16.25
C GLU A 235 8.76 -10.93 -15.89
N THR A 236 9.64 -10.19 -16.53
CA THR A 236 11.08 -10.25 -16.31
C THR A 236 11.61 -8.87 -15.93
N ARG A 237 12.64 -8.86 -15.08
CA ARG A 237 13.32 -7.64 -14.72
C ARG A 237 14.25 -7.22 -15.88
N GLU A 238 13.90 -6.15 -16.56
CA GLU A 238 14.75 -5.48 -17.53
C GLU A 238 15.47 -4.29 -16.88
N THR A 239 16.65 -3.94 -17.39
CA THR A 239 17.39 -2.74 -17.02
C THR A 239 17.46 -1.78 -18.21
N TYR A 240 17.87 -0.56 -17.93
CA TYR A 240 18.17 0.41 -19.00
C TYR A 240 19.48 0.07 -19.70
N ASP A 241 19.65 0.58 -20.93
CA ASP A 241 20.85 0.36 -21.72
C ASP A 241 22.09 0.99 -21.05
N GLU A 242 23.25 0.35 -21.17
CA GLU A 242 24.50 0.81 -20.54
C GLU A 242 24.97 2.18 -21.03
N ASP A 243 24.54 2.60 -22.23
CA ASP A 243 24.87 3.89 -22.84
C ASP A 243 23.91 5.02 -22.43
N MET A 244 22.91 4.73 -21.57
CA MET A 244 22.02 5.76 -21.08
C MET A 244 22.79 6.82 -20.29
N PRO A 245 22.55 8.13 -20.54
CA PRO A 245 23.18 9.19 -19.76
C PRO A 245 22.89 9.05 -18.27
N GLU A 246 23.94 9.06 -17.44
CA GLU A 246 23.83 8.87 -15.98
C GLU A 246 22.81 9.82 -15.33
N ILE A 247 22.72 11.07 -15.82
CA ILE A 247 21.74 12.04 -15.31
C ILE A 247 20.27 11.64 -15.58
N GLU A 248 20.04 10.97 -16.73
CA GLU A 248 18.70 10.46 -17.06
C GLU A 248 18.40 9.22 -16.22
N LEU A 249 19.36 8.32 -16.09
CA LEU A 249 19.25 7.12 -15.26
C LEU A 249 19.04 7.49 -13.78
N ASP A 250 19.75 8.49 -13.22
CA ASP A 250 19.52 9.00 -11.85
C ASP A 250 18.09 9.52 -11.66
N ARG A 251 17.53 10.22 -12.66
CA ARG A 251 16.15 10.71 -12.59
C ARG A 251 15.13 9.57 -12.52
N LEU A 252 15.33 8.53 -13.35
CA LEU A 252 14.50 7.32 -13.39
C LEU A 252 14.65 6.51 -12.12
N ALA A 253 15.88 6.27 -11.67
CA ALA A 253 16.20 5.54 -10.45
C ALA A 253 15.58 6.18 -9.20
N ARG A 254 15.62 7.51 -9.10
CA ARG A 254 15.00 8.27 -8.00
C ARG A 254 13.51 8.50 -8.20
N LEU A 255 12.93 8.08 -9.32
CA LEU A 255 11.52 8.33 -9.67
C LEU A 255 11.14 9.81 -9.46
N LYS A 256 11.98 10.74 -10.03
CA LYS A 256 11.78 12.19 -9.85
C LYS A 256 10.47 12.69 -10.44
N ASP A 257 10.11 12.18 -11.62
CA ASP A 257 8.81 12.35 -12.26
C ASP A 257 8.41 11.02 -12.92
N ILE A 258 7.18 10.55 -12.69
CA ILE A 258 6.67 9.33 -13.33
C ILE A 258 6.67 9.43 -14.85
N LYS A 259 6.54 10.66 -15.40
CA LYS A 259 6.55 10.92 -16.84
C LYS A 259 7.88 10.54 -17.50
N ASP A 260 8.99 10.56 -16.77
CA ASP A 260 10.30 10.15 -17.30
C ASP A 260 10.28 8.68 -17.77
N SER A 261 9.41 7.83 -17.17
CA SER A 261 9.24 6.42 -17.52
C SER A 261 8.17 6.16 -18.61
N GLN A 262 7.32 7.16 -18.94
CA GLN A 262 6.15 7.02 -19.83
C GLN A 262 6.53 7.22 -21.30
N LYS A 263 7.44 6.40 -21.82
CA LYS A 263 7.91 6.52 -23.21
C LYS A 263 6.97 5.86 -24.23
N ASP A 264 6.28 4.77 -23.86
CA ASP A 264 5.32 4.06 -24.71
C ASP A 264 3.88 4.55 -24.41
N LYS A 265 3.31 5.30 -25.37
CA LYS A 265 1.98 5.90 -25.21
C LYS A 265 0.85 4.89 -25.34
N GLU A 266 1.03 3.80 -26.07
CA GLU A 266 0.00 2.79 -26.28
C GLU A 266 -0.14 1.92 -25.02
N VAL A 267 1.01 1.48 -24.48
CA VAL A 267 1.05 0.76 -23.21
C VAL A 267 0.51 1.62 -22.08
N LEU A 268 0.88 2.90 -22.02
CA LEU A 268 0.35 3.84 -21.02
C LEU A 268 -1.18 3.98 -21.11
N ALA A 269 -1.73 4.18 -22.31
CA ALA A 269 -3.17 4.34 -22.51
C ALA A 269 -3.94 3.07 -22.11
N SER A 270 -3.42 1.89 -22.48
CA SER A 270 -3.97 0.59 -22.09
C SER A 270 -3.98 0.41 -20.57
N ALA A 271 -2.84 0.68 -19.91
CA ALA A 271 -2.70 0.55 -18.46
C ALA A 271 -3.62 1.53 -17.68
N LEU A 272 -3.75 2.76 -18.15
CA LEU A 272 -4.69 3.74 -17.57
C LEU A 272 -6.16 3.30 -17.71
N SER A 273 -6.51 2.65 -18.83
CA SER A 273 -7.85 2.09 -19.03
C SER A 273 -8.14 0.97 -18.02
N ARG A 274 -7.18 0.04 -17.80
CA ARG A 274 -7.29 -1.02 -16.78
C ARG A 274 -7.42 -0.44 -15.36
N LEU A 275 -6.62 0.55 -15.03
CA LEU A 275 -6.69 1.24 -13.74
C LEU A 275 -8.05 1.90 -13.50
N SER A 276 -8.60 2.55 -14.55
CA SER A 276 -9.94 3.15 -14.49
C SER A 276 -11.01 2.09 -14.23
N ALA A 277 -10.97 0.97 -14.95
CA ALA A 277 -11.90 -0.15 -14.78
C ALA A 277 -11.78 -0.77 -13.37
N ALA A 278 -10.57 -1.00 -12.86
CA ALA A 278 -10.33 -1.52 -11.52
C ALA A 278 -10.89 -0.58 -10.42
N ARG A 279 -10.71 0.74 -10.58
CA ARG A 279 -11.29 1.74 -9.66
C ARG A 279 -12.81 1.73 -9.68
N GLN A 280 -13.43 1.62 -10.85
CA GLN A 280 -14.89 1.53 -10.99
C GLN A 280 -15.44 0.25 -10.34
N ASN A 281 -14.81 -0.89 -10.57
CA ASN A 281 -15.18 -2.17 -9.97
C ASN A 281 -15.07 -2.14 -8.43
N LYS A 282 -14.06 -1.47 -7.89
CA LYS A 282 -13.93 -1.28 -6.43
C LYS A 282 -15.05 -0.44 -5.85
N VAL A 283 -15.44 0.64 -6.54
CA VAL A 283 -16.57 1.49 -6.12
C VAL A 283 -17.87 0.70 -6.17
N ALA A 284 -18.15 0.02 -7.29
CA ALA A 284 -19.32 -0.83 -7.45
C ALA A 284 -19.40 -1.91 -6.35
N LYS A 285 -18.29 -2.59 -6.05
CA LYS A 285 -18.24 -3.60 -4.97
C LYS A 285 -18.46 -3.02 -3.56
N LYS A 286 -18.08 -1.75 -3.32
CA LYS A 286 -18.32 -1.05 -2.06
C LYS A 286 -19.78 -0.60 -1.90
N GLU A 287 -20.48 -0.38 -3.00
CA GLU A 287 -21.90 -0.01 -3.01
C GLU A 287 -22.83 -1.23 -2.87
N HIS A 288 -22.33 -2.45 -3.10
CA HIS A 288 -23.13 -3.66 -2.94
C HIS A 288 -23.39 -3.96 -1.46
N SER A 289 -24.67 -4.02 -1.11
CA SER A 289 -25.10 -4.27 0.26
C SER A 289 -24.92 -5.74 0.70
N PHE A 290 -24.89 -6.66 -0.26
CA PHE A 290 -24.71 -8.11 -0.06
C PHE A 290 -24.31 -8.81 -1.36
N GLU A 291 -23.94 -10.09 -1.24
CA GLU A 291 -23.76 -11.01 -2.36
C GLU A 291 -24.65 -12.25 -2.09
N PHE A 292 -25.56 -12.53 -3.02
CA PHE A 292 -26.49 -13.65 -2.91
C PHE A 292 -26.59 -14.43 -4.22
N VAL A 293 -26.03 -15.65 -4.20
CA VAL A 293 -26.00 -16.53 -5.38
C VAL A 293 -27.35 -17.19 -5.56
N ILE A 294 -28.04 -16.93 -6.67
CA ILE A 294 -29.27 -17.60 -7.05
C ILE A 294 -28.94 -18.94 -7.74
N ASN A 295 -28.07 -18.90 -8.75
CA ASN A 295 -27.55 -20.06 -9.49
C ASN A 295 -26.22 -19.67 -10.19
N GLU A 296 -25.67 -20.58 -11.02
CA GLU A 296 -24.41 -20.38 -11.75
C GLU A 296 -24.38 -19.12 -12.66
N LYS A 297 -25.55 -18.59 -13.04
CA LYS A 297 -25.67 -17.46 -13.97
C LYS A 297 -26.06 -16.15 -13.29
N PHE A 298 -26.66 -16.19 -12.12
CA PHE A 298 -27.23 -15.03 -11.44
C PHE A 298 -26.72 -14.92 -10.00
N VAL A 299 -26.02 -13.83 -9.75
CA VAL A 299 -25.60 -13.38 -8.41
C VAL A 299 -26.18 -12.00 -8.19
N TYR A 300 -26.88 -11.81 -7.08
CA TYR A 300 -27.56 -10.57 -6.74
C TYR A 300 -26.80 -9.82 -5.66
N HIS A 301 -26.76 -8.52 -5.81
CA HIS A 301 -26.01 -7.60 -4.94
C HIS A 301 -26.90 -6.52 -4.31
N GLU A 302 -28.09 -6.32 -4.87
CA GLU A 302 -29.08 -5.35 -4.40
C GLU A 302 -30.46 -5.98 -4.33
N ILE A 303 -31.33 -5.38 -3.49
CA ILE A 303 -32.74 -5.84 -3.37
C ILE A 303 -33.48 -5.63 -4.71
N SER A 304 -33.07 -4.63 -5.48
CA SER A 304 -33.60 -4.35 -6.82
C SER A 304 -33.40 -5.48 -7.82
N ASP A 305 -32.35 -6.31 -7.65
CA ASP A 305 -31.99 -7.41 -8.55
C ASP A 305 -33.03 -8.53 -8.55
N PHE A 306 -33.72 -8.72 -7.42
CA PHE A 306 -34.76 -9.72 -7.32
C PHE A 306 -35.94 -9.41 -8.26
N ARG A 307 -36.39 -10.39 -9.02
CA ARG A 307 -37.60 -10.30 -9.85
C ARG A 307 -38.85 -10.56 -9.05
N SER A 308 -38.79 -11.50 -8.10
CA SER A 308 -39.89 -11.81 -7.21
C SER A 308 -40.14 -10.68 -6.19
N SER A 309 -41.35 -10.11 -6.19
CA SER A 309 -41.78 -9.12 -5.18
C SER A 309 -41.80 -9.71 -3.78
N VAL A 310 -42.07 -11.01 -3.65
CA VAL A 310 -42.04 -11.75 -2.40
C VAL A 310 -40.62 -11.76 -1.85
N ASN A 311 -39.65 -12.07 -2.68
CA ASN A 311 -38.24 -12.07 -2.28
C ASN A 311 -37.74 -10.66 -1.92
N LYS A 312 -38.13 -9.62 -2.66
CA LYS A 312 -37.79 -8.22 -2.31
C LYS A 312 -38.21 -7.86 -0.89
N SER A 313 -39.38 -8.36 -0.43
CA SER A 313 -39.89 -8.10 0.92
C SER A 313 -39.28 -9.03 1.99
N GLN A 314 -38.93 -10.27 1.64
CA GLN A 314 -38.43 -11.26 2.59
C GLN A 314 -36.91 -11.20 2.80
N PHE A 315 -36.18 -10.79 1.78
CA PHE A 315 -34.71 -10.81 1.81
C PHE A 315 -34.06 -9.95 2.93
N PRO A 316 -34.57 -8.76 3.28
CA PRO A 316 -34.10 -8.03 4.47
C PRO A 316 -34.25 -8.82 5.76
N THR A 317 -35.34 -9.58 5.90
CA THR A 317 -35.54 -10.45 7.07
C THR A 317 -34.53 -11.60 7.11
N TYR A 318 -34.23 -12.19 5.95
CA TYR A 318 -33.16 -13.20 5.82
C TYR A 318 -31.79 -12.64 6.23
N LEU A 319 -31.41 -11.43 5.80
CA LEU A 319 -30.18 -10.77 6.20
C LEU A 319 -30.10 -10.52 7.72
N ASN A 320 -31.21 -10.10 8.33
CA ASN A 320 -31.29 -9.92 9.78
C ASN A 320 -31.15 -11.25 10.51
N MET A 321 -31.77 -12.32 10.02
CA MET A 321 -31.61 -13.67 10.60
C MET A 321 -30.17 -14.14 10.52
N LYS A 322 -29.49 -13.91 9.40
CA LYS A 322 -28.08 -14.26 9.19
C LYS A 322 -27.19 -13.53 10.20
N SER A 323 -27.35 -12.22 10.34
CA SER A 323 -26.58 -11.40 11.29
C SER A 323 -26.85 -11.77 12.74
N SER A 324 -28.12 -12.10 13.09
CA SER A 324 -28.50 -12.60 14.44
C SER A 324 -27.79 -13.92 14.74
N LEU A 325 -27.84 -14.86 13.81
CA LEU A 325 -27.16 -16.15 13.94
C LEU A 325 -25.64 -16.02 14.15
N GLU A 326 -24.97 -15.20 13.33
CA GLU A 326 -23.54 -14.91 13.48
C GLU A 326 -23.19 -14.35 14.87
N THR A 327 -24.04 -13.46 15.39
CA THR A 327 -23.88 -12.89 16.74
C THR A 327 -24.02 -13.96 17.83
N ARG A 328 -25.04 -14.84 17.73
CA ARG A 328 -25.25 -15.93 18.69
C ARG A 328 -24.15 -17.00 18.62
N GLU A 329 -23.70 -17.35 17.43
CA GLU A 329 -22.57 -18.28 17.25
C GLU A 329 -21.30 -17.74 17.95
N LYS A 330 -21.05 -16.44 17.84
CA LYS A 330 -19.95 -15.78 18.54
C LYS A 330 -20.11 -15.82 20.06
N GLN A 331 -21.31 -15.53 20.57
CA GLN A 331 -21.63 -15.62 22.02
C GLN A 331 -21.43 -17.03 22.53
N LEU A 332 -21.91 -18.04 21.79
CA LEU A 332 -21.73 -19.45 22.14
C LEU A 332 -20.24 -19.83 22.23
N GLU A 333 -19.42 -19.38 21.30
CA GLU A 333 -17.99 -19.64 21.33
C GLU A 333 -17.28 -18.94 22.50
N GLU A 334 -17.67 -17.73 22.84
CA GLU A 334 -17.20 -17.02 24.04
C GLU A 334 -17.58 -17.77 25.34
N MET A 335 -18.81 -18.30 25.40
CA MET A 335 -19.26 -19.11 26.57
C MET A 335 -18.47 -20.42 26.67
N ARG A 336 -18.23 -21.11 25.57
CA ARG A 336 -17.40 -22.33 25.51
C ARG A 336 -15.97 -22.07 25.97
N THR A 337 -15.38 -20.98 25.53
CA THR A 337 -14.04 -20.54 25.96
C THR A 337 -14.00 -20.30 27.48
N ARG A 338 -14.99 -19.59 28.02
CA ARG A 338 -15.09 -19.36 29.47
C ARG A 338 -15.31 -20.65 30.27
N TYR A 339 -16.12 -21.56 29.76
CA TYR A 339 -16.33 -22.88 30.36
C TYR A 339 -15.04 -23.70 30.40
N HIS A 340 -14.27 -23.69 29.28
CA HIS A 340 -12.97 -24.34 29.20
C HIS A 340 -11.96 -23.76 30.21
N ASN A 341 -12.00 -22.45 30.41
CA ASN A 341 -11.15 -21.70 31.37
C ASN A 341 -11.65 -21.78 32.84
N GLY A 342 -12.56 -22.70 33.15
CA GLY A 342 -12.96 -23.02 34.53
C GLY A 342 -14.36 -22.58 34.96
N SER A 343 -15.12 -21.84 34.16
CA SER A 343 -16.52 -21.40 34.50
C SER A 343 -17.53 -22.55 34.27
N LYS A 344 -17.42 -23.61 35.03
CA LYS A 344 -18.25 -24.84 34.87
C LYS A 344 -19.74 -24.65 35.05
N ASN A 345 -20.17 -23.56 35.66
CA ASN A 345 -21.58 -23.18 35.81
C ASN A 345 -22.27 -22.81 34.47
N LEU A 346 -21.51 -22.65 33.39
CA LEU A 346 -22.06 -22.33 32.06
C LEU A 346 -22.55 -23.54 31.27
N ALA A 347 -22.37 -24.77 31.76
CA ALA A 347 -22.70 -25.99 31.03
C ALA A 347 -24.16 -26.03 30.51
N SER A 348 -25.13 -25.73 31.36
CA SER A 348 -26.55 -25.71 30.95
C SER A 348 -26.84 -24.62 29.92
N ALA A 349 -26.36 -23.40 30.16
CA ALA A 349 -26.57 -22.28 29.24
C ALA A 349 -25.91 -22.50 27.87
N ILE A 350 -24.79 -23.22 27.83
CA ILE A 350 -24.13 -23.61 26.55
C ILE A 350 -25.02 -24.60 25.81
N ALA A 351 -25.57 -25.63 26.50
CA ALA A 351 -26.43 -26.63 25.89
C ALA A 351 -27.72 -26.00 25.31
N ASP A 352 -28.34 -25.09 26.07
CA ASP A 352 -29.54 -24.37 25.63
C ASP A 352 -29.25 -23.51 24.40
N MET A 353 -28.15 -22.75 24.40
CA MET A 353 -27.75 -21.92 23.28
C MET A 353 -27.33 -22.75 22.05
N GLU A 354 -26.73 -23.92 22.22
CA GLU A 354 -26.45 -24.86 21.13
C GLU A 354 -27.73 -25.30 20.39
N ILE A 355 -28.78 -25.58 21.14
CA ILE A 355 -30.10 -25.93 20.57
C ILE A 355 -30.69 -24.72 19.82
N GLU A 356 -30.62 -23.52 20.40
CA GLU A 356 -31.13 -22.31 19.75
C GLU A 356 -30.37 -22.02 18.44
N VAL A 357 -29.04 -22.02 18.47
CA VAL A 357 -28.17 -21.80 17.29
C VAL A 357 -28.46 -22.86 16.22
N PHE A 358 -28.62 -24.12 16.59
CA PHE A 358 -28.96 -25.18 15.65
C PHE A 358 -30.33 -24.90 14.98
N ASN A 359 -31.36 -24.57 15.73
CA ASN A 359 -32.68 -24.29 15.19
C ASN A 359 -32.70 -23.05 14.29
N GLU A 360 -32.02 -21.97 14.69
CA GLU A 360 -31.92 -20.77 13.88
C GLU A 360 -31.15 -21.04 12.57
N ARG A 361 -30.10 -21.84 12.61
CA ARG A 361 -29.34 -22.26 11.40
C ARG A 361 -30.22 -23.06 10.44
N GLN A 362 -31.01 -24.00 10.95
CA GLN A 362 -31.96 -24.77 10.13
C GLN A 362 -32.99 -23.86 9.47
N LYS A 363 -33.53 -22.91 10.21
CA LYS A 363 -34.48 -21.93 9.69
C LYS A 363 -33.88 -21.03 8.64
N LEU A 364 -32.65 -20.57 8.83
CA LEU A 364 -31.91 -19.77 7.85
C LEU A 364 -31.70 -20.53 6.54
N ILE A 365 -31.24 -21.80 6.59
CA ILE A 365 -31.05 -22.65 5.41
C ILE A 365 -32.35 -22.86 4.64
N LEU A 366 -33.45 -23.10 5.34
CA LEU A 366 -34.75 -23.27 4.69
C LEU A 366 -35.24 -21.98 4.03
N THR A 367 -35.05 -20.84 4.69
CA THR A 367 -35.40 -19.53 4.13
C THR A 367 -34.57 -19.21 2.90
N GLU A 368 -33.27 -19.48 2.94
CA GLU A 368 -32.36 -19.29 1.80
C GLU A 368 -32.79 -20.13 0.60
N LYS A 369 -33.07 -21.41 0.83
CA LYS A 369 -33.55 -22.32 -0.21
C LYS A 369 -34.89 -21.85 -0.82
N GLN A 370 -35.79 -21.36 0.04
CA GLN A 370 -37.08 -20.83 -0.41
C GLN A 370 -36.90 -19.58 -1.29
N ILE A 371 -36.05 -18.66 -0.88
CA ILE A 371 -35.74 -17.44 -1.66
C ILE A 371 -35.18 -17.81 -3.03
N ARG A 372 -34.20 -18.74 -3.09
CA ARG A 372 -33.60 -19.20 -4.35
C ARG A 372 -34.65 -19.84 -5.28
N ASN A 373 -35.45 -20.77 -4.76
CA ASN A 373 -36.48 -21.45 -5.54
C ASN A 373 -37.52 -20.46 -6.12
N THR A 374 -38.02 -19.55 -5.28
CA THR A 374 -38.97 -18.51 -5.70
C THR A 374 -38.39 -17.61 -6.77
N GLU A 375 -37.08 -17.29 -6.68
CA GLU A 375 -36.41 -16.46 -7.66
C GLU A 375 -36.18 -17.19 -8.99
N ILE A 376 -35.77 -18.48 -8.95
CA ILE A 376 -35.61 -19.31 -10.13
C ILE A 376 -36.94 -19.43 -10.89
N GLU A 377 -38.05 -19.62 -10.18
CA GLU A 377 -39.39 -19.64 -10.78
C GLU A 377 -39.76 -18.29 -11.41
N ALA A 378 -39.38 -17.17 -10.79
CA ALA A 378 -39.59 -15.83 -11.35
C ALA A 378 -38.71 -15.54 -12.57
N LEU A 379 -37.52 -16.13 -12.66
CA LEU A 379 -36.62 -16.02 -13.80
C LEU A 379 -37.06 -16.88 -15.00
N SER A 380 -37.92 -17.90 -14.76
CA SER A 380 -38.40 -18.84 -15.77
C SER A 380 -39.67 -18.34 -16.49
N LYS A 381 -40.31 -17.29 -15.98
CA LYS A 381 -41.49 -16.60 -16.54
C LYS A 381 -41.07 -15.40 -17.40
#